data_8f403713667218e3ffe08f6539c28aef
#
_entry.id   8f403713667218e3ffe08f6539c28aef
#
_cell.length_a   1.000
_cell.length_b   1.000
_cell.length_c   1.000
_cell.angle_alpha   90.00
_cell.angle_beta   90.00
_cell.angle_gamma   90.00
#
_symmetry.space_group_name_H-M   'P 1'
#
loop_
_entity.id
_entity.type
_entity.pdbx_description
1 polymer ?
#
loop_
_entity_poly.entity_id
_entity_poly.type
_entity_poly.pdbx_seq_one_letter_code
_entity_poly.pdbx_strand_id
1 'polypeptide(L)'
;MFEGGCLCGQVRFRIAGEPIMSGRCCCQACQKLSGAGNTENIAFAEGAFSVDGETADYTWTADSGGVVTTSFCPRCGSPLFGRSTSMPGMKMVRVGALDDPSVYSPQMMVYAKRRHSWVMHDERLPAFEAMPPMGG
;
A
#
# COMPACT_ATOMS: atom_id res chain seq x y z
N MET A 1 2.96 15.12 9.68
CA MET A 1 2.62 13.91 10.46
C MET A 1 1.31 13.34 9.94
N PHE A 2 1.32 12.08 9.57
CA PHE A 2 0.12 11.38 9.12
C PHE A 2 -0.32 10.41 10.22
N GLU A 3 -1.61 10.28 10.42
CA GLU A 3 -2.15 9.36 11.42
C GLU A 3 -3.24 8.50 10.78
N GLY A 4 -3.41 7.30 11.31
CA GLY A 4 -4.42 6.39 10.84
C GLY A 4 -4.61 5.20 11.76
N GLY A 5 -5.40 4.26 11.30
CA GLY A 5 -5.68 3.05 12.07
C GLY A 5 -6.74 2.18 11.43
N CYS A 6 -7.14 1.15 12.17
CA CYS A 6 -8.14 0.20 11.72
C CYS A 6 -9.55 0.65 12.06
N LEU A 7 -10.53 -0.02 11.46
CA LEU A 7 -11.94 0.30 11.64
C LEU A 7 -12.38 0.22 13.12
N CYS A 8 -11.91 -0.81 13.86
CA CYS A 8 -12.32 -0.97 15.26
C CYS A 8 -11.52 -0.10 16.23
N GLY A 9 -10.47 0.57 15.76
CA GLY A 9 -9.65 1.45 16.59
C GLY A 9 -8.59 0.76 17.45
N GLN A 10 -8.51 -0.58 17.42
CA GLN A 10 -7.54 -1.30 18.21
C GLN A 10 -6.10 -1.04 17.77
N VAL A 11 -5.88 -0.82 16.48
CA VAL A 11 -4.57 -0.50 15.92
C VAL A 11 -4.58 0.95 15.47
N ARG A 12 -3.60 1.70 15.95
CA ARG A 12 -3.37 3.09 15.54
C ARG A 12 -1.92 3.24 15.12
N PHE A 13 -1.67 4.11 14.15
CA PHE A 13 -0.30 4.38 13.71
C PHE A 13 -0.10 5.86 13.41
N ARG A 14 1.15 6.28 13.47
CA ARG A 14 1.61 7.62 13.09
C ARG A 14 2.77 7.46 12.12
N ILE A 15 2.85 8.37 11.17
CA ILE A 15 3.93 8.41 10.20
C ILE A 15 4.56 9.80 10.25
N ALA A 16 5.82 9.86 10.72
CA ALA A 16 6.57 11.11 10.87
C ALA A 16 7.57 11.24 9.74
N GLY A 17 7.14 11.71 8.58
CA GLY A 17 8.02 11.84 7.44
C GLY A 17 7.26 12.25 6.20
N GLU A 18 7.98 12.50 5.13
CA GLU A 18 7.39 12.87 3.86
C GLU A 18 7.14 11.64 2.99
N PRO A 19 6.07 11.63 2.19
CA PRO A 19 5.85 10.57 1.23
C PRO A 19 7.02 10.45 0.24
N ILE A 20 7.41 9.21 -0.06
CA ILE A 20 8.43 8.93 -1.06
C ILE A 20 7.80 8.81 -2.44
N MET A 21 6.71 8.04 -2.53
CA MET A 21 5.95 7.84 -3.76
C MET A 21 4.54 7.39 -3.43
N SER A 22 3.64 7.51 -4.39
CA SER A 22 2.26 7.08 -4.22
C SER A 22 1.71 6.53 -5.51
N GLY A 23 0.82 5.55 -5.41
CA GLY A 23 0.22 4.97 -6.61
C GLY A 23 -0.68 3.79 -6.33
N ARG A 24 -1.29 3.32 -7.42
CA ARG A 24 -2.18 2.18 -7.44
C ARG A 24 -1.44 0.94 -7.85
N CYS A 25 -1.80 -0.19 -7.26
CA CYS A 25 -1.30 -1.49 -7.69
C CYS A 25 -2.46 -2.40 -8.05
N CYS A 26 -2.48 -2.87 -9.30
CA CYS A 26 -3.54 -3.73 -9.82
C CYS A 26 -3.18 -5.20 -9.83
N CYS A 27 -2.08 -5.61 -9.18
CA CYS A 27 -1.68 -7.03 -9.18
C CYS A 27 -2.76 -7.89 -8.51
N GLN A 28 -2.74 -9.19 -8.83
CA GLN A 28 -3.75 -10.11 -8.32
C GLN A 28 -3.80 -10.13 -6.79
N ALA A 29 -2.65 -10.09 -6.13
CA ALA A 29 -2.58 -10.05 -4.67
C ALA A 29 -3.28 -8.80 -4.12
N CYS A 30 -3.03 -7.64 -4.72
CA CYS A 30 -3.66 -6.39 -4.31
C CYS A 30 -5.16 -6.40 -4.51
N GLN A 31 -5.65 -7.03 -5.58
CA GLN A 31 -7.09 -7.22 -5.78
C GLN A 31 -7.70 -8.04 -4.65
N LYS A 32 -7.05 -9.14 -4.28
CA LYS A 32 -7.55 -9.99 -3.19
C LYS A 32 -7.45 -9.33 -1.82
N LEU A 33 -6.38 -8.58 -1.58
CA LEU A 33 -6.19 -7.90 -0.29
C LEU A 33 -7.16 -6.75 -0.08
N SER A 34 -7.56 -6.08 -1.15
CA SER A 34 -8.48 -4.94 -1.06
C SER A 34 -9.95 -5.33 -1.21
N GLY A 35 -10.21 -6.47 -1.86
CA GLY A 35 -11.56 -6.81 -2.27
C GLY A 35 -12.06 -5.93 -3.40
N ALA A 36 -11.17 -5.27 -4.12
CA ALA A 36 -11.48 -4.37 -5.23
C ALA A 36 -10.54 -4.65 -6.39
N GLY A 37 -10.40 -3.73 -7.32
CA GLY A 37 -9.54 -3.90 -8.49
C GLY A 37 -8.09 -3.52 -8.28
N ASN A 38 -7.78 -2.89 -7.14
CA ASN A 38 -6.44 -2.39 -6.86
C ASN A 38 -6.30 -2.00 -5.39
N THR A 39 -5.07 -1.75 -4.97
CA THR A 39 -4.79 -1.05 -3.71
C THR A 39 -4.34 0.38 -4.02
N GLU A 40 -4.60 1.31 -3.09
CA GLU A 40 -4.11 2.68 -3.13
C GLU A 40 -3.06 2.81 -2.03
N ASN A 41 -1.86 3.26 -2.38
CA ASN A 41 -0.71 3.20 -1.48
C ASN A 41 0.12 4.48 -1.49
N ILE A 42 0.66 4.82 -0.31
CA ILE A 42 1.69 5.84 -0.19
C ILE A 42 2.89 5.18 0.50
N ALA A 43 4.07 5.30 -0.10
CA ALA A 43 5.30 4.76 0.47
C ALA A 43 6.00 5.81 1.33
N PHE A 44 6.45 5.38 2.50
CA PHE A 44 7.23 6.17 3.43
C PHE A 44 8.45 5.37 3.86
N ALA A 45 9.44 6.03 4.46
CA ALA A 45 10.52 5.32 5.11
C ALA A 45 9.96 4.43 6.22
N GLU A 46 10.43 3.19 6.30
CA GLU A 46 9.91 2.23 7.30
C GLU A 46 10.08 2.76 8.72
N GLY A 47 11.19 3.40 9.02
CA GLY A 47 11.47 3.98 10.34
C GLY A 47 10.59 5.16 10.72
N ALA A 48 9.80 5.69 9.79
CA ALA A 48 8.89 6.81 10.07
C ALA A 48 7.60 6.37 10.78
N PHE A 49 7.33 5.06 10.81
CA PHE A 49 6.10 4.52 11.39
C PHE A 49 6.24 4.26 12.89
N SER A 50 5.22 4.64 13.65
CA SER A 50 5.04 4.25 15.04
C SER A 50 3.66 3.60 15.15
N VAL A 51 3.59 2.38 15.65
CA VAL A 51 2.35 1.59 15.65
C VAL A 51 1.99 1.21 17.08
N ASP A 52 0.75 1.50 17.47
CA ASP A 52 0.15 1.06 18.73
C ASP A 52 -0.86 -0.03 18.45
N GLY A 53 -0.77 -1.12 19.19
CA GLY A 53 -1.64 -2.29 19.02
C GLY A 53 -0.96 -3.36 18.20
N GLU A 54 -1.46 -4.58 18.34
CA GLU A 54 -0.92 -5.73 17.60
C GLU A 54 -1.52 -5.79 16.22
N THR A 55 -0.66 -6.06 15.23
CA THR A 55 -1.08 -6.36 13.88
C THR A 55 -0.90 -7.85 13.60
N ALA A 56 -1.67 -8.39 12.69
CA ALA A 56 -1.43 -9.69 12.10
C ALA A 56 -0.77 -9.49 10.75
N ASP A 57 0.12 -10.39 10.39
CA ASP A 57 0.87 -10.30 9.14
C ASP A 57 0.63 -11.53 8.28
N TYR A 58 0.57 -11.32 6.97
CA TYR A 58 0.61 -12.41 6.00
C TYR A 58 1.76 -12.15 5.03
N THR A 59 2.58 -13.17 4.81
CA THR A 59 3.78 -13.05 3.97
C THR A 59 3.71 -14.05 2.82
N TRP A 60 4.07 -13.59 1.63
CA TRP A 60 4.15 -14.46 0.45
C TRP A 60 5.29 -14.01 -0.45
N THR A 61 5.68 -14.90 -1.37
CA THR A 61 6.69 -14.58 -2.38
C THR A 61 5.96 -14.15 -3.65
N ALA A 62 6.23 -12.94 -4.12
CA ALA A 62 5.66 -12.41 -5.35
C ALA A 62 6.33 -13.08 -6.57
N ASP A 63 5.68 -12.96 -7.74
CA ASP A 63 6.22 -13.49 -8.99
C ASP A 63 7.61 -12.94 -9.31
N SER A 64 7.89 -11.72 -8.88
CA SER A 64 9.20 -11.09 -9.05
C SER A 64 10.30 -11.69 -8.18
N GLY A 65 9.95 -12.57 -7.24
CA GLY A 65 10.88 -13.14 -6.26
C GLY A 65 10.97 -12.35 -4.96
N GLY A 66 10.39 -11.16 -4.90
CA GLY A 66 10.33 -10.38 -3.68
C GLY A 66 9.41 -11.00 -2.63
N VAL A 67 9.80 -10.91 -1.37
CA VAL A 67 8.97 -11.37 -0.26
C VAL A 67 8.13 -10.19 0.23
N VAL A 68 6.82 -10.34 0.16
CA VAL A 68 5.86 -9.28 0.50
C VAL A 68 5.17 -9.63 1.80
N THR A 69 5.06 -8.66 2.70
CA THR A 69 4.33 -8.80 3.95
C THR A 69 3.24 -7.74 4.00
N THR A 70 2.00 -8.16 4.26
CA THR A 70 0.89 -7.24 4.51
C THR A 70 0.49 -7.33 5.97
N SER A 71 0.20 -6.18 6.57
CA SER A 71 -0.19 -6.09 7.97
C SER A 71 -1.61 -5.57 8.07
N PHE A 72 -2.39 -6.19 8.94
CA PHE A 72 -3.81 -5.86 9.11
C PHE A 72 -4.21 -6.03 10.58
N CYS A 73 -5.37 -5.48 10.93
CA CYS A 73 -5.90 -5.64 12.29
C CYS A 73 -6.43 -7.07 12.48
N PRO A 74 -5.96 -7.81 13.49
CA PRO A 74 -6.44 -9.19 13.71
C PRO A 74 -7.89 -9.25 14.18
N ARG A 75 -8.43 -8.14 14.66
CA ARG A 75 -9.80 -8.09 15.18
C ARG A 75 -10.83 -7.72 14.11
N CYS A 76 -10.57 -6.66 13.34
CA CYS A 76 -11.54 -6.19 12.34
C CYS A 76 -11.11 -6.45 10.90
N GLY A 77 -9.89 -6.92 10.66
CA GLY A 77 -9.40 -7.26 9.35
C GLY A 77 -8.97 -6.09 8.48
N SER A 78 -9.02 -4.85 8.98
CA SER A 78 -8.65 -3.68 8.19
C SER A 78 -7.21 -3.79 7.68
N PRO A 79 -6.96 -3.71 6.36
CA PRO A 79 -5.61 -3.59 5.84
C PRO A 79 -4.98 -2.28 6.30
N LEU A 80 -3.72 -2.32 6.71
CA LEU A 80 -3.05 -1.15 7.27
C LEU A 80 -1.85 -0.72 6.43
N PHE A 81 -0.86 -1.59 6.29
CA PHE A 81 0.35 -1.29 5.54
C PHE A 81 1.00 -2.55 5.03
N GLY A 82 1.96 -2.39 4.14
CA GLY A 82 2.71 -3.49 3.57
C GLY A 82 4.15 -3.11 3.28
N ARG A 83 4.98 -4.12 3.10
CA ARG A 83 6.37 -3.94 2.71
C ARG A 83 6.81 -5.08 1.81
N SER A 84 7.89 -4.84 1.06
CA SER A 84 8.46 -5.84 0.16
C SER A 84 9.98 -5.78 0.22
N THR A 85 10.64 -6.94 0.15
CA THR A 85 12.10 -6.99 0.09
C THR A 85 12.64 -6.37 -1.20
N SER A 86 11.81 -6.24 -2.24
CA SER A 86 12.22 -5.56 -3.48
C SER A 86 12.20 -4.04 -3.36
N MET A 87 11.67 -3.51 -2.26
CA MET A 87 11.71 -2.06 -1.94
C MET A 87 12.21 -1.90 -0.51
N PRO A 88 13.50 -2.19 -0.28
CA PRO A 88 14.03 -2.18 1.08
C PRO A 88 13.96 -0.79 1.70
N GLY A 89 13.67 -0.76 2.99
CA GLY A 89 13.60 0.49 3.76
C GLY A 89 12.30 1.26 3.58
N MET A 90 11.38 0.79 2.76
CA MET A 90 10.08 1.44 2.55
C MET A 90 8.94 0.61 3.11
N LYS A 91 7.91 1.30 3.58
CA LYS A 91 6.67 0.70 4.04
C LYS A 91 5.52 1.50 3.41
N MET A 92 4.55 0.79 2.86
CA MET A 92 3.44 1.42 2.15
C MET A 92 2.20 1.40 3.04
N VAL A 93 1.64 2.58 3.30
CA VAL A 93 0.36 2.67 3.98
C VAL A 93 -0.76 2.48 2.97
N ARG A 94 -1.81 1.75 3.35
CA ARG A 94 -3.04 1.69 2.58
C ARG A 94 -3.78 3.00 2.83
N VAL A 95 -4.08 3.72 1.76
CA VAL A 95 -4.58 5.10 1.87
C VAL A 95 -5.87 5.17 2.68
N GLY A 96 -6.76 4.19 2.51
CA GLY A 96 -8.01 4.15 3.26
C GLY A 96 -7.85 3.99 4.77
N ALA A 97 -6.67 3.59 5.24
CA ALA A 97 -6.39 3.48 6.67
C ALA A 97 -5.98 4.81 7.29
N LEU A 98 -5.70 5.83 6.49
CA LEU A 98 -5.40 7.18 6.99
C LEU A 98 -6.67 7.83 7.53
N ASP A 99 -6.52 8.63 8.59
CA ASP A 99 -7.63 9.41 9.13
C ASP A 99 -8.12 10.45 8.13
N ASP A 100 -7.20 11.01 7.35
CA ASP A 100 -7.52 11.94 6.28
C ASP A 100 -6.94 11.43 4.94
N PRO A 101 -7.70 10.60 4.21
CA PRO A 101 -7.23 10.09 2.93
C PRO A 101 -7.26 11.13 1.79
N SER A 102 -7.81 12.32 2.03
CA SER A 102 -7.84 13.38 1.02
C SER A 102 -6.45 13.91 0.65
N VAL A 103 -5.44 13.60 1.47
CA VAL A 103 -4.05 13.97 1.19
C VAL A 103 -3.43 13.17 0.03
N TYR A 104 -4.11 12.10 -0.40
CA TYR A 104 -3.60 11.20 -1.42
C TYR A 104 -3.78 11.77 -2.82
N SER A 105 -2.71 11.69 -3.60
CA SER A 105 -2.73 12.00 -5.02
C SER A 105 -1.88 10.94 -5.72
N PRO A 106 -2.50 9.97 -6.41
CA PRO A 106 -1.74 8.91 -7.04
C PRO A 106 -0.85 9.46 -8.15
N GLN A 107 0.39 9.01 -8.18
CA GLN A 107 1.36 9.43 -9.20
C GLN A 107 1.44 8.44 -10.36
N MET A 108 1.02 7.20 -10.13
CA MET A 108 1.17 6.13 -11.12
C MET A 108 0.24 4.96 -10.82
N MET A 109 0.14 4.07 -11.80
CA MET A 109 -0.46 2.75 -11.64
C MET A 109 0.61 1.72 -11.97
N VAL A 110 0.75 0.69 -11.14
CA VAL A 110 1.65 -0.44 -11.42
C VAL A 110 0.83 -1.70 -11.61
N TYR A 111 1.41 -2.68 -12.30
CA TYR A 111 0.74 -3.92 -12.70
C TYR A 111 -0.53 -3.64 -13.51
N ALA A 112 -0.46 -2.66 -14.41
CA ALA A 112 -1.57 -2.28 -15.27
C ALA A 112 -2.00 -3.43 -16.19
N LYS A 113 -1.11 -4.40 -16.46
CA LYS A 113 -1.45 -5.60 -17.24
C LYS A 113 -2.55 -6.43 -16.59
N ARG A 114 -2.79 -6.25 -15.29
CA ARG A 114 -3.84 -6.94 -14.53
C ARG A 114 -5.06 -6.06 -14.28
N ARG A 115 -5.04 -4.83 -14.78
CA ARG A 115 -6.13 -3.88 -14.59
C ARG A 115 -7.42 -4.37 -15.25
N HIS A 116 -8.50 -4.33 -14.49
CA HIS A 116 -9.84 -4.56 -15.05
C HIS A 116 -10.38 -3.26 -15.63
N SER A 117 -11.25 -3.37 -16.64
CA SER A 117 -11.79 -2.22 -17.35
C SER A 117 -12.56 -1.24 -16.45
N TRP A 118 -13.09 -1.74 -15.34
CA TRP A 118 -13.86 -0.91 -14.40
C TRP A 118 -13.00 -0.19 -13.36
N VAL A 119 -11.66 -0.37 -13.39
CA VAL A 119 -10.74 0.38 -12.52
C VAL A 119 -10.34 1.67 -13.25
N MET A 120 -10.72 2.80 -12.67
CA MET A 120 -10.44 4.10 -13.27
C MET A 120 -9.04 4.57 -12.94
N HIS A 121 -8.43 5.24 -13.90
CA HIS A 121 -7.09 5.83 -13.73
C HIS A 121 -6.98 7.04 -14.65
N ASP A 122 -6.37 8.11 -14.16
CA ASP A 122 -6.11 9.30 -14.97
C ASP A 122 -5.08 8.93 -16.05
N GLU A 123 -5.50 8.97 -17.31
CA GLU A 123 -4.66 8.59 -18.45
C GLU A 123 -3.45 9.50 -18.63
N ARG A 124 -3.43 10.68 -17.97
CA ARG A 124 -2.28 11.57 -17.97
C ARG A 124 -1.15 11.08 -17.05
N LEU A 125 -1.45 10.14 -16.16
CA LEU A 125 -0.46 9.58 -15.24
C LEU A 125 0.14 8.29 -15.83
N PRO A 126 1.41 8.00 -15.53
CA PRO A 126 2.04 6.77 -16.00
C PRO A 126 1.30 5.53 -15.52
N ALA A 127 1.24 4.52 -16.38
CA ALA A 127 0.75 3.19 -16.03
C ALA A 127 1.80 2.19 -16.53
N PHE A 128 2.34 1.40 -15.60
CA PHE A 128 3.38 0.42 -15.92
C PHE A 128 2.78 -0.97 -15.94
N GLU A 129 3.17 -1.77 -16.94
CA GLU A 129 2.67 -3.15 -17.09
C GLU A 129 2.96 -4.01 -15.86
N ALA A 130 4.11 -3.79 -15.23
CA ALA A 130 4.52 -4.40 -13.97
C ALA A 130 5.06 -3.30 -13.07
N MET A 131 6.13 -3.53 -12.33
CA MET A 131 6.78 -2.46 -11.56
C MET A 131 7.63 -1.60 -12.48
N PRO A 132 7.72 -0.28 -12.23
CA PRO A 132 8.66 0.57 -12.96
C PRO A 132 10.08 0.20 -12.58
N PRO A 133 11.08 0.54 -13.45
CA PRO A 133 12.48 0.40 -13.06
C PRO A 133 12.74 1.16 -11.76
N MET A 134 13.26 0.45 -10.75
CA MET A 134 13.53 1.04 -9.44
C MET A 134 15.03 1.27 -9.30
N GLY A 135 15.38 2.44 -8.82
CA GLY A 135 16.74 2.73 -8.46
C GLY A 135 17.67 2.82 -9.65
N GLY A 136 17.26 3.48 -10.67
CA GLY A 136 18.06 3.71 -11.86
C GLY A 136 19.51 4.03 -11.63
#